data_878850df8a5cad75c54aad5a243af8d4
#
_entry.id   878850df8a5cad75c54aad5a243af8d4
#
_cell.length_a   1.000
_cell.length_b   1.000
_cell.length_c   1.000
_cell.angle_alpha   90.00
_cell.angle_beta   90.00
_cell.angle_gamma   90.00
#
_symmetry.space_group_name_H-M   'P 1'
#
loop_
_entity.id
_entity.type
_entity.pdbx_description
1 polymer ?
#
loop_
_entity_poly.entity_id
_entity_poly.type
_entity_poly.pdbx_seq_one_letter_code
_entity_poly.pdbx_strand_id
1 'polypeptide(L)'
;MLKIFILEDERIQQSRIEKMTKELISRKSLSCKAPEIFGNAGQLLNTITESGSHQLFFLDIEIRGEEKKGLDIAKEIRSRDPNATIVFVTTHSEFMPITFRYKVSALDFIDKALDEEHFSERVESAIEYTLEKLGATVSEDSFSFETAMARVQVPFHKILYFESSPTVHKVILHTKEERIEFYAGLSDLEKADSRLYQCHRSFVVNPENIVKIDKEEKMAIFENQESCLISRMKYRGLLERMKSMKQ
;
A
#
# COMPACT_ATOMS: atom_id res chain seq x y z
N MET A 1 -15.23 -3.52 6.27
CA MET A 1 -15.50 -2.56 7.37
C MET A 1 -14.17 -2.19 7.99
N LEU A 2 -13.85 -0.90 8.11
CA LEU A 2 -12.59 -0.40 8.65
C LEU A 2 -12.43 -0.80 10.13
N LYS A 3 -11.24 -1.29 10.48
CA LYS A 3 -10.79 -1.55 11.86
C LYS A 3 -9.74 -0.51 12.23
N ILE A 4 -9.91 0.13 13.36
CA ILE A 4 -9.01 1.18 13.88
C ILE A 4 -8.40 0.69 15.18
N PHE A 5 -7.07 0.69 15.24
CA PHE A 5 -6.28 0.28 16.38
C PHE A 5 -5.49 1.47 16.91
N ILE A 6 -5.51 1.69 18.20
CA ILE A 6 -4.81 2.78 18.87
C ILE A 6 -3.85 2.18 19.89
N LEU A 7 -2.54 2.42 19.73
CA LEU A 7 -1.51 2.04 20.68
C LEU A 7 -0.98 3.28 21.37
N GLU A 8 -1.29 3.43 22.64
CA GLU A 8 -0.99 4.61 23.46
C GLU A 8 -1.03 4.21 24.92
N ASP A 9 -0.05 4.58 25.73
CA ASP A 9 0.00 4.25 27.16
C ASP A 9 -0.61 5.34 28.07
N GLU A 10 -0.69 6.59 27.58
CA GLU A 10 -1.27 7.70 28.33
C GLU A 10 -2.80 7.74 28.17
N ARG A 11 -3.55 7.52 29.24
CA ARG A 11 -5.02 7.49 29.23
C ARG A 11 -5.66 8.76 28.67
N ILE A 12 -5.04 9.92 28.89
CA ILE A 12 -5.56 11.20 28.37
C ILE A 12 -5.48 11.20 26.85
N GLN A 13 -4.38 10.77 26.27
CA GLN A 13 -4.19 10.69 24.81
C GLN A 13 -5.05 9.58 24.20
N GLN A 14 -5.15 8.42 24.87
CA GLN A 14 -6.10 7.37 24.48
C GLN A 14 -7.52 7.93 24.30
N SER A 15 -8.01 8.62 25.35
CA SER A 15 -9.36 9.21 25.34
C SER A 15 -9.52 10.30 24.29
N ARG A 16 -8.48 11.08 24.02
CA ARG A 16 -8.47 12.13 23.00
C ARG A 16 -8.66 11.53 21.60
N ILE A 17 -7.81 10.57 21.23
CA ILE A 17 -7.88 9.92 19.90
C ILE A 17 -9.18 9.14 19.75
N GLU A 18 -9.59 8.40 20.80
CA GLU A 18 -10.83 7.62 20.81
C GLU A 18 -12.05 8.49 20.59
N LYS A 19 -12.16 9.61 21.35
CA LYS A 19 -13.28 10.54 21.24
C LYS A 19 -13.38 11.11 19.84
N MET A 20 -12.28 11.64 19.30
CA MET A 20 -12.25 12.20 17.94
C MET A 20 -12.64 11.17 16.89
N THR A 21 -12.08 9.97 16.98
CA THR A 21 -12.40 8.88 16.06
C THR A 21 -13.90 8.52 16.10
N LYS A 22 -14.48 8.40 17.31
CA LYS A 22 -15.92 8.08 17.48
C LYS A 22 -16.81 9.21 16.97
N GLU A 23 -16.48 10.46 17.24
CA GLU A 23 -17.21 11.64 16.75
C GLU A 23 -17.18 11.70 15.22
N LEU A 24 -16.04 11.44 14.59
CA LEU A 24 -15.90 11.39 13.14
C LEU A 24 -16.73 10.25 12.52
N ILE A 25 -16.65 9.04 13.08
CA ILE A 25 -17.44 7.88 12.64
C ILE A 25 -18.93 8.21 12.70
N SER A 26 -19.40 8.81 13.80
CA SER A 26 -20.80 9.17 13.97
C SER A 26 -21.24 10.31 13.03
N ARG A 27 -20.45 11.39 12.96
CA ARG A 27 -20.76 12.59 12.16
C ARG A 27 -20.89 12.27 10.67
N LYS A 28 -19.99 11.43 10.15
CA LYS A 28 -19.95 11.06 8.73
C LYS A 28 -20.63 9.72 8.41
N SER A 29 -21.25 9.06 9.39
CA SER A 29 -21.89 7.74 9.23
C SER A 29 -20.96 6.72 8.55
N LEU A 30 -19.70 6.68 8.97
CA LEU A 30 -18.68 5.85 8.34
C LEU A 30 -18.86 4.37 8.66
N SER A 31 -18.57 3.49 7.70
CA SER A 31 -18.61 2.04 7.89
C SER A 31 -17.35 1.54 8.63
N CYS A 32 -17.22 1.93 9.90
CA CYS A 32 -16.11 1.60 10.78
C CYS A 32 -16.59 0.85 12.03
N LYS A 33 -15.72 -0.02 12.57
CA LYS A 33 -15.90 -0.52 13.94
C LYS A 33 -15.45 0.55 14.94
N ALA A 34 -15.94 0.45 16.18
CA ALA A 34 -15.38 1.26 17.26
C ALA A 34 -13.87 1.01 17.39
N PRO A 35 -13.07 2.06 17.65
CA PRO A 35 -11.63 1.88 17.78
C PRO A 35 -11.28 0.97 18.97
N GLU A 36 -10.29 0.10 18.75
CA GLU A 36 -9.72 -0.77 19.79
C GLU A 36 -8.46 -0.12 20.34
N ILE A 37 -8.38 -0.01 21.68
CA ILE A 37 -7.33 0.74 22.37
C ILE A 37 -6.44 -0.21 23.15
N PHE A 38 -5.12 -0.05 23.01
CA PHE A 38 -4.11 -0.86 23.63
C PHE A 38 -3.11 0.02 24.38
N GLY A 39 -2.82 -0.34 25.63
CA GLY A 39 -1.79 0.30 26.45
C GLY A 39 -0.42 -0.36 26.30
N ASN A 40 -0.33 -1.51 25.61
CA ASN A 40 0.94 -2.18 25.35
C ASN A 40 0.96 -2.89 23.99
N ALA A 41 2.18 -3.06 23.48
CA ALA A 41 2.46 -3.63 22.18
C ALA A 41 2.05 -5.11 22.07
N GLY A 42 2.25 -5.90 23.10
CA GLY A 42 1.97 -7.33 23.08
C GLY A 42 0.48 -7.62 22.86
N GLN A 43 -0.40 -6.85 23.52
CA GLN A 43 -1.85 -6.98 23.33
C GLN A 43 -2.26 -6.61 21.92
N LEU A 44 -1.77 -5.49 21.38
CA LEU A 44 -2.04 -5.07 20.01
C LEU A 44 -1.61 -6.15 19.02
N LEU A 45 -0.37 -6.60 19.07
CA LEU A 45 0.18 -7.58 18.13
C LEU A 45 -0.53 -8.94 18.19
N ASN A 46 -1.04 -9.35 19.34
CA ASN A 46 -1.83 -10.58 19.49
C ASN A 46 -3.25 -10.45 18.91
N THR A 47 -3.78 -9.24 18.81
CA THR A 47 -5.12 -8.98 18.25
C THR A 47 -5.11 -8.98 16.73
N ILE A 48 -3.95 -8.75 16.10
CA ILE A 48 -3.83 -8.73 14.62
C ILE A 48 -3.85 -10.18 14.10
N THR A 49 -5.03 -10.65 13.70
CA THR A 49 -5.25 -11.99 13.13
C THR A 49 -5.54 -11.98 11.64
N GLU A 50 -5.77 -10.81 11.07
CA GLU A 50 -6.10 -10.60 9.65
C GLU A 50 -5.09 -9.64 9.02
N SER A 51 -5.01 -9.64 7.70
CA SER A 51 -4.25 -8.67 6.92
C SER A 51 -5.14 -8.04 5.85
N GLY A 52 -4.86 -6.79 5.48
CA GLY A 52 -5.58 -6.09 4.41
C GLY A 52 -5.69 -4.58 4.62
N SER A 53 -6.09 -3.88 3.55
CA SER A 53 -6.23 -2.41 3.54
C SER A 53 -7.31 -1.85 4.49
N HIS A 54 -8.02 -2.74 5.20
CA HIS A 54 -9.08 -2.38 6.15
C HIS A 54 -8.58 -2.14 7.58
N GLN A 55 -7.26 -2.05 7.80
CA GLN A 55 -6.66 -1.82 9.10
C GLN A 55 -5.92 -0.48 9.14
N LEU A 56 -6.29 0.36 10.10
CA LEU A 56 -5.65 1.63 10.40
C LEU A 56 -5.08 1.59 11.82
N PHE A 57 -3.81 1.90 11.94
CA PHE A 57 -3.08 1.91 13.20
C PHE A 57 -2.63 3.33 13.54
N PHE A 58 -3.07 3.85 14.68
CA PHE A 58 -2.49 5.02 15.33
C PHE A 58 -1.51 4.53 16.39
N LEU A 59 -0.23 4.84 16.25
CA LEU A 59 0.84 4.30 17.09
C LEU A 59 1.62 5.43 17.75
N ASP A 60 1.72 5.41 19.07
CA ASP A 60 2.76 6.19 19.73
C ASP A 60 4.14 5.55 19.50
N ILE A 61 5.16 6.38 19.41
CA ILE A 61 6.56 5.94 19.28
C ILE A 61 7.15 5.52 20.60
N GLU A 62 6.86 6.25 21.68
CA GLU A 62 7.37 5.96 23.03
C GLU A 62 6.26 5.44 23.93
N ILE A 63 6.37 4.17 24.31
CA ILE A 63 5.45 3.51 25.23
C ILE A 63 6.21 3.17 26.49
N ARG A 64 5.74 3.65 27.63
CA ARG A 64 6.40 3.46 28.92
C ARG A 64 6.43 1.99 29.31
N GLY A 65 7.60 1.54 29.75
CA GLY A 65 7.79 0.16 30.20
C GLY A 65 7.95 -0.88 29.10
N GLU A 66 7.98 -0.46 27.83
CA GLU A 66 8.22 -1.33 26.69
C GLU A 66 9.67 -1.20 26.19
N GLU A 67 10.32 -2.34 25.92
CA GLU A 67 11.64 -2.35 25.27
C GLU A 67 11.53 -2.01 23.77
N LYS A 68 10.42 -2.45 23.14
CA LYS A 68 10.14 -2.16 21.74
C LYS A 68 9.50 -0.79 21.62
N LYS A 69 10.10 0.08 20.84
CA LYS A 69 9.52 1.37 20.46
C LYS A 69 8.43 1.20 19.40
N GLY A 70 7.52 2.15 19.28
CA GLY A 70 6.44 2.15 18.29
C GLY A 70 6.92 1.93 16.86
N LEU A 71 8.15 2.33 16.53
CA LEU A 71 8.78 2.04 15.22
C LEU A 71 9.04 0.55 14.99
N ASP A 72 9.46 -0.20 16.02
CA ASP A 72 9.67 -1.65 15.91
C ASP A 72 8.33 -2.38 15.78
N ILE A 73 7.31 -1.89 16.48
CA ILE A 73 5.95 -2.39 16.40
C ILE A 73 5.37 -2.15 15.01
N ALA A 74 5.55 -0.94 14.45
CA ALA A 74 5.14 -0.61 13.09
C ALA A 74 5.81 -1.51 12.04
N LYS A 75 7.09 -1.84 12.23
CA LYS A 75 7.81 -2.79 11.38
C LYS A 75 7.23 -4.21 11.48
N GLU A 76 6.87 -4.64 12.68
CA GLU A 76 6.23 -5.93 12.89
C GLU A 76 4.82 -5.98 12.28
N ILE A 77 4.01 -4.92 12.46
CA ILE A 77 2.71 -4.77 11.78
C ILE A 77 2.89 -4.86 10.27
N ARG A 78 3.83 -4.10 9.70
CA ARG A 78 4.09 -4.08 8.26
C ARG A 78 4.53 -5.45 7.73
N SER A 79 5.26 -6.24 8.51
CA SER A 79 5.65 -7.60 8.12
C SER A 79 4.48 -8.57 8.09
N ARG A 80 3.46 -8.37 8.94
CA ARG A 80 2.24 -9.20 9.00
C ARG A 80 1.18 -8.71 8.03
N ASP A 81 1.07 -7.40 7.86
CA ASP A 81 0.11 -6.74 6.96
C ASP A 81 0.79 -5.65 6.10
N PRO A 82 1.23 -6.00 4.89
CA PRO A 82 1.81 -5.04 3.95
C PRO A 82 0.85 -3.90 3.57
N ASN A 83 -0.46 -4.11 3.70
CA ASN A 83 -1.49 -3.17 3.26
C ASN A 83 -2.05 -2.30 4.40
N ALA A 84 -1.65 -2.56 5.66
CA ALA A 84 -2.08 -1.76 6.79
C ALA A 84 -1.75 -0.27 6.60
N THR A 85 -2.64 0.62 7.00
CA THR A 85 -2.36 2.04 7.10
C THR A 85 -1.77 2.31 8.49
N ILE A 86 -0.61 2.95 8.55
CA ILE A 86 0.10 3.27 9.80
C ILE A 86 0.26 4.78 9.91
N VAL A 87 -0.14 5.32 11.04
CA VAL A 87 0.01 6.74 11.41
C VAL A 87 0.68 6.80 12.77
N PHE A 88 1.76 7.55 12.87
CA PHE A 88 2.35 7.82 14.18
C PHE A 88 1.69 9.01 14.85
N VAL A 89 1.37 8.88 16.14
CA VAL A 89 0.82 9.96 16.98
C VAL A 89 1.72 10.12 18.18
N THR A 90 2.55 11.15 18.21
CA THR A 90 3.61 11.26 19.21
C THR A 90 3.98 12.72 19.49
N THR A 91 4.60 12.97 20.64
CA THR A 91 5.26 14.27 20.94
C THR A 91 6.69 14.36 20.38
N HIS A 92 7.20 13.27 19.80
CA HIS A 92 8.58 13.10 19.36
C HIS A 92 8.73 13.26 17.85
N SER A 93 8.51 14.48 17.34
CA SER A 93 8.60 14.80 15.90
C SER A 93 10.00 14.60 15.30
N GLU A 94 11.04 14.57 16.14
CA GLU A 94 12.41 14.27 15.75
C GLU A 94 12.61 12.85 15.18
N PHE A 95 11.71 11.93 15.45
CA PHE A 95 11.74 10.58 14.90
C PHE A 95 11.19 10.49 13.46
N MET A 96 10.53 11.52 12.93
CA MET A 96 9.98 11.51 11.58
C MET A 96 11.02 11.11 10.50
N PRO A 97 12.26 11.63 10.46
CA PRO A 97 13.26 11.22 9.47
C PRO A 97 13.69 9.75 9.64
N ILE A 98 13.56 9.20 10.85
CA ILE A 98 13.99 7.84 11.16
C ILE A 98 12.98 6.82 10.62
N THR A 99 11.71 7.16 10.48
CA THR A 99 10.66 6.27 9.93
C THR A 99 11.01 5.76 8.53
N PHE A 100 11.69 6.58 7.71
CA PHE A 100 12.21 6.17 6.40
C PHE A 100 13.24 5.03 6.50
N ARG A 101 14.09 5.04 7.53
CA ARG A 101 15.07 3.97 7.78
C ARG A 101 14.41 2.66 8.18
N TYR A 102 13.29 2.72 8.90
CA TYR A 102 12.52 1.54 9.33
C TYR A 102 11.69 0.92 8.22
N LYS A 103 11.55 1.59 7.05
CA LYS A 103 10.79 1.11 5.88
C LYS A 103 9.35 0.72 6.23
N VAL A 104 8.71 1.42 7.15
CA VAL A 104 7.35 1.11 7.61
C VAL A 104 6.27 1.73 6.72
N SER A 105 6.66 2.66 5.82
CA SER A 105 5.72 3.37 4.93
C SER A 105 4.53 3.93 5.70
N ALA A 106 4.82 4.75 6.74
CA ALA A 106 3.78 5.43 7.49
C ALA A 106 3.07 6.43 6.56
N LEU A 107 1.73 6.49 6.68
CA LEU A 107 0.92 7.47 5.95
C LEU A 107 1.19 8.88 6.46
N ASP A 108 1.25 9.01 7.79
CA ASP A 108 1.32 10.31 8.43
C ASP A 108 2.02 10.25 9.79
N PHE A 109 2.35 11.45 10.29
CA PHE A 109 3.01 11.68 11.56
C PHE A 109 2.33 12.86 12.28
N ILE A 110 1.46 12.59 13.22
CA ILE A 110 0.64 13.57 13.93
C ILE A 110 1.32 13.96 15.25
N ASP A 111 1.63 15.24 15.41
CA ASP A 111 2.16 15.75 16.66
C ASP A 111 1.04 15.90 17.72
N LYS A 112 1.23 15.29 18.88
CA LYS A 112 0.28 15.41 20.01
C LYS A 112 0.15 16.86 20.54
N ALA A 113 1.13 17.72 20.25
CA ALA A 113 1.12 19.14 20.65
C ALA A 113 0.20 20.00 19.78
N LEU A 114 -0.33 19.49 18.66
CA LEU A 114 -1.31 20.21 17.85
C LEU A 114 -2.57 20.54 18.67
N ASP A 115 -3.17 21.69 18.36
CA ASP A 115 -4.48 22.04 18.88
C ASP A 115 -5.55 21.03 18.41
N GLU A 116 -6.73 21.08 19.02
CA GLU A 116 -7.81 20.11 18.77
C GLU A 116 -8.31 20.11 17.32
N GLU A 117 -8.34 21.28 16.69
CA GLU A 117 -8.83 21.43 15.31
C GLU A 117 -7.88 20.76 14.33
N HIS A 118 -6.61 21.15 14.33
CA HIS A 118 -5.60 20.58 13.42
C HIS A 118 -5.33 19.10 13.73
N PHE A 119 -5.36 18.70 14.99
CA PHE A 119 -5.24 17.28 15.35
C PHE A 119 -6.40 16.45 14.78
N SER A 120 -7.65 16.96 14.92
CA SER A 120 -8.84 16.31 14.38
C SER A 120 -8.80 16.19 12.86
N GLU A 121 -8.38 17.24 12.15
CA GLU A 121 -8.22 17.23 10.69
C GLU A 121 -7.26 16.14 10.23
N ARG A 122 -6.13 15.95 10.93
CA ARG A 122 -5.15 14.92 10.57
C ARG A 122 -5.69 13.50 10.82
N VAL A 123 -6.37 13.28 11.93
CA VAL A 123 -7.04 12.01 12.23
C VAL A 123 -8.11 11.71 11.19
N GLU A 124 -8.92 12.73 10.83
CA GLU A 124 -9.95 12.62 9.79
C GLU A 124 -9.35 12.25 8.45
N SER A 125 -8.30 12.96 8.01
CA SER A 125 -7.59 12.67 6.77
C SER A 125 -7.06 11.24 6.69
N ALA A 126 -6.50 10.72 7.79
CA ALA A 126 -6.01 9.35 7.85
C ALA A 126 -7.14 8.30 7.74
N ILE A 127 -8.28 8.56 8.36
CA ILE A 127 -9.47 7.69 8.27
C ILE A 127 -10.03 7.72 6.85
N GLU A 128 -10.20 8.90 6.26
CA GLU A 128 -10.71 9.06 4.88
C GLU A 128 -9.82 8.37 3.88
N TYR A 129 -8.51 8.61 3.93
CA TYR A 129 -7.55 7.91 3.08
C TYR A 129 -7.68 6.38 3.18
N THR A 130 -7.82 5.86 4.41
CA THR A 130 -7.94 4.42 4.60
C THR A 130 -9.27 3.88 4.08
N LEU A 131 -10.36 4.66 4.21
CA LEU A 131 -11.66 4.31 3.63
C LEU A 131 -11.66 4.37 2.11
N GLU A 132 -11.03 5.36 1.50
CA GLU A 132 -10.83 5.43 0.05
C GLU A 132 -10.04 4.24 -0.45
N LYS A 133 -8.95 3.88 0.24
CA LYS A 133 -8.15 2.69 -0.05
C LYS A 133 -8.95 1.39 0.13
N LEU A 134 -9.92 1.37 1.04
CA LEU A 134 -10.81 0.26 1.31
C LEU A 134 -11.97 0.22 0.30
N GLY A 135 -12.47 1.38 -0.15
CA GLY A 135 -13.47 1.54 -1.20
C GLY A 135 -12.88 1.38 -2.61
N ALA A 136 -11.63 1.78 -2.80
CA ALA A 136 -10.77 1.22 -3.81
C ALA A 136 -10.51 -0.23 -3.39
N THR A 137 -11.56 -1.06 -3.53
CA THR A 137 -11.49 -2.49 -3.30
C THR A 137 -10.08 -2.94 -3.70
N VAL A 138 -9.38 -3.69 -2.82
CA VAL A 138 -8.61 -4.83 -3.32
C VAL A 138 -9.66 -5.59 -4.12
N SER A 139 -9.87 -5.17 -5.36
CA SER A 139 -10.83 -5.78 -6.26
C SER A 139 -10.43 -7.24 -6.28
N GLU A 140 -11.41 -8.13 -6.41
CA GLU A 140 -11.16 -9.50 -6.86
C GLU A 140 -10.18 -9.51 -8.03
N ASP A 141 -9.85 -8.36 -8.56
CA ASP A 141 -8.96 -7.98 -9.64
C ASP A 141 -7.60 -7.40 -9.17
N SER A 142 -6.97 -7.97 -8.15
CA SER A 142 -5.60 -7.64 -7.77
C SER A 142 -4.61 -8.65 -8.33
N PHE A 143 -3.50 -8.14 -8.87
CA PHE A 143 -2.31 -8.94 -9.12
C PHE A 143 -1.65 -9.26 -7.78
N SER A 144 -1.42 -10.54 -7.51
CA SER A 144 -0.69 -11.01 -6.34
C SER A 144 0.48 -11.90 -6.77
N PHE A 145 1.66 -11.58 -6.29
CA PHE A 145 2.87 -12.34 -6.57
C PHE A 145 3.66 -12.55 -5.27
N GLU A 146 3.94 -13.80 -4.95
CA GLU A 146 4.63 -14.18 -3.73
C GLU A 146 5.77 -15.14 -4.00
N THR A 147 6.92 -14.84 -3.43
CA THR A 147 8.11 -15.69 -3.40
C THR A 147 8.68 -15.73 -1.99
N ALA A 148 9.68 -16.57 -1.74
CA ALA A 148 10.40 -16.59 -0.46
C ALA A 148 11.01 -15.23 -0.07
N MET A 149 11.23 -14.32 -1.04
CA MET A 149 11.93 -13.04 -0.84
C MET A 149 11.07 -11.81 -1.13
N ALA A 150 9.86 -11.98 -1.69
CA ALA A 150 8.99 -10.87 -2.06
C ALA A 150 7.52 -11.26 -2.01
N ARG A 151 6.71 -10.36 -1.48
CA ARG A 151 5.25 -10.40 -1.62
C ARG A 151 4.80 -9.06 -2.16
N VAL A 152 4.16 -9.07 -3.32
CA VAL A 152 3.65 -7.88 -4.00
C VAL A 152 2.17 -8.10 -4.28
N GLN A 153 1.35 -7.14 -3.87
CA GLN A 153 -0.08 -7.11 -4.17
C GLN A 153 -0.45 -5.71 -4.62
N VAL A 154 -0.97 -5.60 -5.85
CA VAL A 154 -1.30 -4.32 -6.48
C VAL A 154 -2.61 -4.48 -7.25
N PRO A 155 -3.55 -3.51 -7.19
CA PRO A 155 -4.74 -3.51 -8.03
C PRO A 155 -4.34 -3.63 -9.51
N PHE A 156 -4.91 -4.59 -10.23
CA PHE A 156 -4.48 -4.92 -11.60
C PHE A 156 -4.56 -3.71 -12.54
N HIS A 157 -5.61 -2.90 -12.40
CA HIS A 157 -5.83 -1.69 -13.20
C HIS A 157 -4.76 -0.58 -12.99
N LYS A 158 -3.95 -0.66 -11.90
CA LYS A 158 -2.83 0.27 -11.67
C LYS A 158 -1.53 -0.18 -12.35
N ILE A 159 -1.39 -1.45 -12.69
CA ILE A 159 -0.18 -2.00 -13.32
C ILE A 159 -0.08 -1.49 -14.74
N LEU A 160 1.03 -0.86 -15.09
CA LEU A 160 1.36 -0.50 -16.46
C LEU A 160 2.20 -1.61 -17.09
N TYR A 161 3.38 -1.85 -16.56
CA TYR A 161 4.27 -2.91 -17.02
C TYR A 161 5.32 -3.28 -15.97
N PHE A 162 5.96 -4.40 -16.20
CA PHE A 162 7.14 -4.85 -15.47
C PHE A 162 8.36 -4.78 -16.39
N GLU A 163 9.49 -4.33 -15.86
CA GLU A 163 10.76 -4.21 -16.53
C GLU A 163 11.83 -5.05 -15.82
N SER A 164 12.76 -5.64 -16.57
CA SER A 164 13.93 -6.27 -15.95
C SER A 164 14.82 -5.21 -15.30
N SER A 165 15.11 -5.38 -14.00
CA SER A 165 16.01 -4.49 -13.28
C SER A 165 17.48 -4.69 -13.72
N PRO A 166 18.31 -3.64 -13.63
CA PRO A 166 19.78 -3.79 -13.68
C PRO A 166 20.32 -4.69 -12.56
N THR A 167 19.59 -4.80 -11.44
CA THR A 167 19.93 -5.70 -10.33
C THR A 167 19.52 -7.13 -10.68
N VAL A 168 20.46 -8.06 -10.57
CA VAL A 168 20.26 -9.48 -10.91
C VAL A 168 19.09 -10.07 -10.13
N HIS A 169 18.23 -10.85 -10.79
CA HIS A 169 17.04 -11.49 -10.24
C HIS A 169 15.95 -10.54 -9.74
N LYS A 170 15.97 -9.25 -10.13
CA LYS A 170 14.91 -8.32 -9.80
C LYS A 170 14.19 -7.79 -11.01
N VAL A 171 12.96 -7.37 -10.79
CA VAL A 171 12.11 -6.65 -11.74
C VAL A 171 11.65 -5.34 -11.11
N ILE A 172 11.31 -4.37 -11.96
CA ILE A 172 10.70 -3.12 -11.57
C ILE A 172 9.25 -3.15 -12.08
N LEU A 173 8.30 -3.09 -11.17
CA LEU A 173 6.89 -2.83 -11.47
C LEU A 173 6.69 -1.33 -11.63
N HIS A 174 6.15 -0.93 -12.75
CA HIS A 174 5.70 0.43 -13.03
C HIS A 174 4.18 0.48 -12.89
N THR A 175 3.69 1.27 -11.94
CA THR A 175 2.26 1.56 -11.77
C THR A 175 1.96 2.96 -12.26
N LYS A 176 0.69 3.36 -12.20
CA LYS A 176 0.27 4.75 -12.49
C LYS A 176 0.87 5.78 -11.51
N GLU A 177 1.26 5.36 -10.32
CA GLU A 177 1.63 6.22 -9.20
C GLU A 177 3.07 6.04 -8.74
N GLU A 178 3.60 4.83 -8.81
CA GLU A 178 4.90 4.49 -8.19
C GLU A 178 5.66 3.41 -8.97
N ARG A 179 6.93 3.22 -8.60
CA ARG A 179 7.79 2.13 -9.08
C ARG A 179 8.24 1.27 -7.91
N ILE A 180 8.09 -0.04 -8.05
CA ILE A 180 8.41 -1.01 -7.00
C ILE A 180 9.42 -2.02 -7.54
N GLU A 181 10.61 -2.09 -6.94
CA GLU A 181 11.62 -3.10 -7.30
C GLU A 181 11.55 -4.30 -6.35
N PHE A 182 11.48 -5.52 -6.89
CA PHE A 182 11.42 -6.74 -6.09
C PHE A 182 12.03 -7.95 -6.81
N TYR A 183 12.28 -9.02 -6.05
CA TYR A 183 12.84 -10.26 -6.59
C TYR A 183 11.79 -11.06 -7.35
N ALA A 184 11.94 -11.19 -8.66
CA ALA A 184 11.09 -11.98 -9.53
C ALA A 184 11.75 -12.21 -10.90
N GLY A 185 11.28 -13.22 -11.63
CA GLY A 185 11.52 -13.39 -13.05
C GLY A 185 10.33 -12.89 -13.88
N LEU A 186 10.58 -12.21 -15.00
CA LEU A 186 9.50 -11.73 -15.88
C LEU A 186 8.57 -12.85 -16.35
N SER A 187 9.13 -14.03 -16.66
CA SER A 187 8.34 -15.21 -17.05
C SER A 187 7.43 -15.73 -15.95
N ASP A 188 7.79 -15.52 -14.69
CA ASP A 188 7.00 -15.99 -13.56
C ASP A 188 5.82 -15.06 -13.30
N LEU A 189 5.96 -13.76 -13.59
CA LEU A 189 4.88 -12.77 -13.52
C LEU A 189 3.78 -13.06 -14.57
N GLU A 190 4.15 -13.38 -15.82
CA GLU A 190 3.19 -13.76 -16.87
C GLU A 190 2.44 -15.05 -16.51
N LYS A 191 3.09 -15.99 -15.81
CA LYS A 191 2.44 -17.22 -15.33
C LYS A 191 1.53 -16.96 -14.12
N ALA A 192 1.90 -16.02 -13.26
CA ALA A 192 1.15 -15.69 -12.06
C ALA A 192 -0.21 -15.05 -12.38
N ASP A 193 -0.27 -14.26 -13.44
CA ASP A 193 -1.53 -13.66 -13.90
C ASP A 193 -1.63 -13.75 -15.43
N SER A 194 -2.60 -14.53 -15.88
CA SER A 194 -2.82 -14.80 -17.31
C SER A 194 -3.21 -13.57 -18.11
N ARG A 195 -3.57 -12.45 -17.51
CA ARG A 195 -3.90 -11.18 -18.16
C ARG A 195 -2.66 -10.40 -18.58
N LEU A 196 -1.54 -10.63 -17.91
CA LEU A 196 -0.26 -10.06 -18.29
C LEU A 196 0.25 -10.67 -19.59
N TYR A 197 1.07 -9.93 -20.31
CA TYR A 197 1.66 -10.37 -21.58
C TYR A 197 3.12 -9.99 -21.69
N GLN A 198 4.00 -10.98 -21.85
CA GLN A 198 5.42 -10.72 -22.10
C GLN A 198 5.63 -10.27 -23.56
N CYS A 199 5.65 -8.94 -23.75
CA CYS A 199 5.81 -8.33 -25.08
C CYS A 199 7.26 -8.22 -25.55
N HIS A 200 8.22 -8.32 -24.63
CA HIS A 200 9.65 -8.24 -24.90
C HIS A 200 10.44 -9.08 -23.90
N ARG A 201 11.69 -9.44 -24.22
CA ARG A 201 12.56 -10.17 -23.26
C ARG A 201 12.76 -9.44 -21.93
N SER A 202 12.63 -8.11 -21.95
CA SER A 202 12.81 -7.23 -20.77
C SER A 202 11.51 -6.61 -20.27
N PHE A 203 10.35 -6.90 -20.89
CA PHE A 203 9.08 -6.27 -20.52
C PHE A 203 7.91 -7.24 -20.53
N VAL A 204 7.10 -7.16 -19.46
CA VAL A 204 5.76 -7.75 -19.35
C VAL A 204 4.78 -6.62 -19.14
N VAL A 205 3.73 -6.53 -19.95
CA VAL A 205 2.77 -5.42 -19.91
C VAL A 205 1.42 -5.87 -19.40
N ASN A 206 0.67 -4.94 -18.83
CA ASN A 206 -0.77 -5.03 -18.73
C ASN A 206 -1.41 -4.47 -20.03
N PRO A 207 -1.98 -5.30 -20.91
CA PRO A 207 -2.54 -4.83 -22.17
C PRO A 207 -3.74 -3.88 -22.01
N GLU A 208 -4.46 -3.92 -20.87
CA GLU A 208 -5.62 -3.08 -20.59
C GLU A 208 -5.23 -1.59 -20.43
N ASN A 209 -4.03 -1.33 -19.94
CA ASN A 209 -3.53 0.02 -19.68
C ASN A 209 -2.71 0.61 -20.84
N ILE A 210 -2.60 -0.10 -21.97
CA ILE A 210 -1.96 0.43 -23.17
C ILE A 210 -2.91 1.40 -23.87
N VAL A 211 -2.53 2.69 -23.89
CA VAL A 211 -3.30 3.75 -24.56
C VAL A 211 -3.05 3.77 -26.06
N LYS A 212 -1.80 3.56 -26.45
CA LYS A 212 -1.40 3.63 -27.87
C LYS A 212 -0.25 2.67 -28.14
N ILE A 213 -0.25 2.08 -29.34
CA ILE A 213 0.90 1.35 -29.87
C ILE A 213 1.51 2.14 -31.02
N ASP A 214 2.76 2.52 -30.87
CA ASP A 214 3.56 3.04 -31.98
C ASP A 214 4.00 1.85 -32.87
N LYS A 215 3.58 1.89 -34.14
CA LYS A 215 3.83 0.80 -35.08
C LYS A 215 5.23 0.86 -35.70
N GLU A 216 5.77 2.05 -35.84
CA GLU A 216 7.10 2.30 -36.42
C GLU A 216 8.17 1.94 -35.42
N GLU A 217 8.11 2.53 -34.22
CA GLU A 217 9.06 2.28 -33.14
C GLU A 217 8.80 0.97 -32.36
N LYS A 218 7.65 0.33 -32.58
CA LYS A 218 7.21 -0.88 -31.84
C LYS A 218 7.23 -0.70 -30.33
N MET A 219 6.55 0.36 -29.89
CA MET A 219 6.43 0.71 -28.49
C MET A 219 4.97 0.68 -28.02
N ALA A 220 4.74 0.17 -26.83
CA ALA A 220 3.50 0.38 -26.09
C ALA A 220 3.62 1.65 -25.27
N ILE A 221 2.63 2.54 -25.36
CA ILE A 221 2.58 3.85 -24.67
C ILE A 221 1.43 3.81 -23.67
N PHE A 222 1.70 4.27 -22.46
CA PHE A 222 0.78 4.30 -21.33
C PHE A 222 0.26 5.73 -21.04
N GLU A 223 -0.75 5.85 -20.20
CA GLU A 223 -1.43 7.13 -19.87
C GLU A 223 -0.46 8.19 -19.32
N ASN A 224 0.52 7.77 -18.52
CA ASN A 224 1.56 8.64 -17.93
C ASN A 224 2.71 9.00 -18.90
N GLN A 225 2.55 8.73 -20.20
CA GLN A 225 3.55 8.90 -21.26
C GLN A 225 4.78 7.98 -21.14
N GLU A 226 4.81 7.07 -20.19
CA GLU A 226 5.83 6.01 -20.19
C GLU A 226 5.60 5.06 -21.36
N SER A 227 6.66 4.35 -21.74
CA SER A 227 6.61 3.43 -22.87
C SER A 227 7.55 2.25 -22.66
N CYS A 228 7.23 1.12 -23.30
CA CYS A 228 8.09 -0.04 -23.33
C CYS A 228 8.18 -0.67 -24.73
N LEU A 229 9.29 -1.34 -25.01
CA LEU A 229 9.53 -1.97 -26.31
C LEU A 229 8.70 -3.23 -26.51
N ILE A 230 8.26 -3.45 -27.74
CA ILE A 230 7.58 -4.66 -28.18
C ILE A 230 8.47 -5.39 -29.18
N SER A 231 8.81 -6.66 -28.93
CA SER A 231 9.57 -7.45 -29.88
C SER A 231 8.76 -7.77 -31.14
N ARG A 232 9.44 -7.92 -32.29
CA ARG A 232 8.78 -8.24 -33.57
C ARG A 232 7.91 -9.49 -33.49
N MET A 233 8.39 -10.51 -32.80
CA MET A 233 7.68 -11.80 -32.67
C MET A 233 6.44 -11.70 -31.78
N LYS A 234 6.45 -10.82 -30.77
CA LYS A 234 5.35 -10.69 -29.81
C LYS A 234 4.30 -9.64 -30.21
N TYR A 235 4.59 -8.81 -31.19
CA TYR A 235 3.74 -7.70 -31.63
C TYR A 235 2.33 -8.13 -32.02
N ARG A 236 2.21 -9.16 -32.86
CA ARG A 236 0.90 -9.66 -33.31
C ARG A 236 0.07 -10.23 -32.16
N GLY A 237 0.70 -11.04 -31.31
CA GLY A 237 0.02 -11.61 -30.14
C GLY A 237 -0.48 -10.55 -29.14
N LEU A 238 0.28 -9.46 -28.94
CA LEU A 238 -0.19 -8.35 -28.12
C LEU A 238 -1.43 -7.68 -28.71
N LEU A 239 -1.46 -7.43 -30.01
CA LEU A 239 -2.63 -6.84 -30.67
C LEU A 239 -3.87 -7.75 -30.60
N GLU A 240 -3.71 -9.05 -30.73
CA GLU A 240 -4.79 -10.03 -30.60
C GLU A 240 -5.36 -10.02 -29.17
N ARG A 241 -4.46 -9.96 -28.17
CA ARG A 241 -4.83 -9.87 -26.75
C ARG A 241 -5.63 -8.61 -26.44
N MET A 242 -5.18 -7.46 -26.90
CA MET A 242 -5.88 -6.18 -26.71
C MET A 242 -7.28 -6.16 -27.36
N LYS A 243 -7.48 -6.91 -28.45
CA LYS A 243 -8.78 -7.03 -29.11
C LYS A 243 -9.75 -7.90 -28.32
N SER A 244 -9.27 -9.02 -27.76
CA SER A 244 -10.10 -9.94 -26.98
C SER A 244 -10.58 -9.35 -25.64
N MET A 245 -9.90 -8.34 -25.11
CA MET A 245 -10.28 -7.63 -23.87
C MET A 245 -11.33 -6.54 -24.08
N LYS A 246 -11.62 -6.16 -25.32
CA LYS A 246 -12.63 -5.13 -25.67
C LYS A 246 -13.99 -5.70 -26.06
N GLN A 247 -14.13 -7.00 -26.05
CA GLN A 247 -15.37 -7.74 -26.26
C GLN A 247 -15.93 -8.23 -24.93
#